data_53cea9da58debad53d8785a566287128
#
_entry.id   53cea9da58debad53d8785a566287128
#
_cell.length_a   1.000
_cell.length_b   1.000
_cell.length_c   1.000
_cell.angle_alpha   90.00
_cell.angle_beta   90.00
_cell.angle_gamma   90.00
#
_symmetry.space_group_name_H-M   'P 1'
#
loop_
_entity.id
_entity.type
_entity.pdbx_description
1 polymer ?
#
loop_
_entity_poly.entity_id
_entity_poly.type
_entity_poly.pdbx_seq_one_letter_code
_entity_poly.pdbx_strand_id
1 'polypeptide(L)'
;MAQTFFFYDLETSGLNPRQDRIMQFAGQRTDMDLQPIGEPYNILVTLNDDTLPSPDALMVTGITPQKTVEEGYTEVQFARMLSEEIFTPDTIAVGFNNIRFDDEFIRHLFWRNFYDPYEWTWKDGRSRWDLLDVVRLTRALRPEGIEWPIDDKGEPSNRLELITKANGIEHENAHDALADVTALIAVTKLIKQNQPQMYDYLLKMRDKKLVQKLVNVDDKKPFVYASGRYDKEFAKTTVAFPLTTSRNGGVIVYDLRYDPTPFVDLSVEELSAKIFATWEERQAEDFVKLPVKELQYNRCPAVSPLGVLTQGDGWKKISLDAETVQKHQDILLSHPDFAERLRSIFENKPEFKKMTDPEAQLYDGFLDNSDRVRVEAVRNASERELADFHPEFQDERLSPLLLHYKARSFPNLLSEDELRQWEEWRNEHLQAQLPQFMKSLQRLAPSATDEQQFILQELQLWLESVLPSVDA
;
A
#
# COMPACT_ATOMS: atom_id res chain seq x y z
N MET A 1 -0.33 26.43 7.86
CA MET A 1 -0.53 25.95 9.27
C MET A 1 0.71 25.24 9.74
N ALA A 2 0.89 24.99 11.05
CA ALA A 2 2.00 24.13 11.48
C ALA A 2 1.80 22.71 10.96
N GLN A 3 2.89 22.05 10.55
CA GLN A 3 2.84 20.67 10.09
C GLN A 3 2.37 19.74 11.21
N THR A 4 1.53 18.75 10.89
CA THR A 4 1.00 17.75 11.84
C THR A 4 1.14 16.36 11.26
N PHE A 5 1.22 15.35 12.11
CA PHE A 5 1.02 13.97 11.70
C PHE A 5 -0.47 13.63 11.73
N PHE A 6 -0.86 12.72 10.84
CA PHE A 6 -2.11 12.00 10.91
C PHE A 6 -1.81 10.51 10.79
N PHE A 7 -1.87 9.82 11.93
CA PHE A 7 -1.70 8.37 12.00
C PHE A 7 -3.01 7.70 11.64
N TYR A 8 -2.98 6.67 10.79
CA TYR A 8 -4.18 5.98 10.34
C TYR A 8 -3.91 4.52 10.03
N ASP A 9 -4.99 3.74 10.07
CA ASP A 9 -5.05 2.35 9.73
C ASP A 9 -6.41 2.01 9.12
N LEU A 10 -6.49 0.96 8.28
CA LEU A 10 -7.68 0.51 7.59
C LEU A 10 -7.99 -0.95 7.89
N GLU A 11 -9.28 -1.24 8.12
CA GLU A 11 -9.79 -2.58 7.96
C GLU A 11 -10.57 -2.68 6.63
N THR A 12 -10.32 -3.75 5.89
CA THR A 12 -10.78 -3.88 4.50
C THR A 12 -11.54 -5.19 4.27
N SER A 13 -12.39 -5.21 3.26
CA SER A 13 -13.14 -6.40 2.86
C SER A 13 -12.28 -7.51 2.24
N GLY A 14 -11.01 -7.25 1.99
CA GLY A 14 -10.04 -8.18 1.40
C GLY A 14 -8.71 -7.51 1.11
N LEU A 15 -7.85 -8.14 0.30
CA LEU A 15 -6.47 -7.70 0.08
C LEU A 15 -6.24 -6.96 -1.25
N ASN A 16 -7.22 -6.93 -2.14
CA ASN A 16 -7.10 -6.35 -3.47
C ASN A 16 -7.80 -4.98 -3.57
N PRO A 17 -7.09 -3.84 -3.52
CA PRO A 17 -7.69 -2.51 -3.52
C PRO A 17 -8.50 -2.18 -4.80
N ARG A 18 -8.34 -2.97 -5.87
CA ARG A 18 -9.12 -2.83 -7.11
C ARG A 18 -10.54 -3.38 -7.01
N GLN A 19 -10.77 -4.33 -6.10
CA GLN A 19 -12.04 -5.07 -5.95
C GLN A 19 -12.62 -4.94 -4.56
N ASP A 20 -11.74 -4.91 -3.55
CA ASP A 20 -12.12 -4.84 -2.16
C ASP A 20 -12.37 -3.39 -1.70
N ARG A 21 -13.04 -3.25 -0.56
CA ARG A 21 -13.51 -1.96 -0.02
C ARG A 21 -12.92 -1.71 1.37
N ILE A 22 -12.83 -0.45 1.72
CA ILE A 22 -12.58 -0.02 3.11
C ILE A 22 -13.86 -0.28 3.90
N MET A 23 -13.76 -0.99 5.03
CA MET A 23 -14.87 -1.26 5.94
C MET A 23 -14.76 -0.45 7.24
N GLN A 24 -13.51 -0.17 7.69
CA GLN A 24 -13.24 0.72 8.82
C GLN A 24 -12.02 1.56 8.53
N PHE A 25 -12.04 2.78 9.00
CA PHE A 25 -10.93 3.71 9.05
C PHE A 25 -10.78 4.21 10.47
N ALA A 26 -9.58 4.10 11.01
CA ALA A 26 -9.24 4.79 12.25
C ALA A 26 -8.08 5.76 12.04
N GLY A 27 -8.06 6.84 12.80
CA GLY A 27 -6.97 7.80 12.71
C GLY A 27 -6.92 8.78 13.87
N GLN A 28 -5.71 9.26 14.13
CA GLN A 28 -5.44 10.27 15.16
C GLN A 28 -4.47 11.32 14.63
N ARG A 29 -4.86 12.57 14.74
CA ARG A 29 -3.96 13.69 14.48
C ARG A 29 -3.05 13.92 15.70
N THR A 30 -1.79 14.22 15.45
CA THR A 30 -0.84 14.64 16.49
C THR A 30 -0.04 15.85 16.05
N ASP A 31 0.54 16.56 17.00
CA ASP A 31 1.59 17.52 16.72
C ASP A 31 2.92 16.81 16.36
N MET A 32 3.97 17.59 16.08
CA MET A 32 5.29 17.05 15.75
C MET A 32 6.00 16.40 16.95
N ASP A 33 5.48 16.60 18.16
CA ASP A 33 5.94 15.94 19.38
C ASP A 33 5.10 14.71 19.74
N LEU A 34 4.26 14.29 18.79
CA LEU A 34 3.41 13.09 18.89
C LEU A 34 2.35 13.20 19.99
N GLN A 35 1.96 14.44 20.39
CA GLN A 35 0.83 14.64 21.31
C GLN A 35 -0.46 14.67 20.51
N PRO A 36 -1.52 13.96 20.93
CA PRO A 36 -2.81 13.96 20.26
C PRO A 36 -3.41 15.37 20.12
N ILE A 37 -4.02 15.63 18.98
CA ILE A 37 -4.78 16.84 18.67
C ILE A 37 -6.21 16.42 18.33
N GLY A 38 -7.19 16.85 19.14
CA GLY A 38 -8.59 16.49 18.97
C GLY A 38 -8.89 15.01 19.29
N GLU A 39 -10.14 14.63 19.05
CA GLU A 39 -10.59 13.25 19.24
C GLU A 39 -10.10 12.35 18.09
N PRO A 40 -9.89 11.06 18.34
CA PRO A 40 -9.58 10.10 17.28
C PRO A 40 -10.80 9.88 16.38
N TYR A 41 -10.53 9.57 15.13
CA TYR A 41 -11.53 9.07 14.20
C TYR A 41 -11.62 7.55 14.32
N ASN A 42 -12.84 7.04 14.34
CA ASN A 42 -13.15 5.61 14.20
C ASN A 42 -14.43 5.50 13.38
N ILE A 43 -14.30 5.22 12.10
CA ILE A 43 -15.34 5.39 11.09
C ILE A 43 -15.58 4.06 10.41
N LEU A 44 -16.81 3.54 10.49
CA LEU A 44 -17.25 2.45 9.62
C LEU A 44 -17.66 3.02 8.26
N VAL A 45 -17.31 2.29 7.20
CA VAL A 45 -17.69 2.63 5.82
C VAL A 45 -18.61 1.54 5.30
N THR A 46 -19.78 1.94 4.84
CA THR A 46 -20.81 1.02 4.34
C THR A 46 -20.26 0.17 3.20
N LEU A 47 -20.33 -1.16 3.37
CA LEU A 47 -20.08 -2.08 2.29
C LEU A 47 -21.27 -2.09 1.34
N ASN A 48 -21.02 -1.84 0.06
CA ASN A 48 -22.06 -1.81 -0.95
C ASN A 48 -22.49 -3.23 -1.35
N ASP A 49 -23.71 -3.36 -1.84
CA ASP A 49 -24.38 -4.62 -2.20
C ASP A 49 -23.86 -5.27 -3.50
N ASP A 50 -22.86 -4.69 -4.12
CA ASP A 50 -22.10 -5.22 -5.26
C ASP A 50 -20.80 -5.95 -4.86
N THR A 51 -20.54 -6.09 -3.56
CA THR A 51 -19.29 -6.63 -3.04
C THR A 51 -19.51 -7.84 -2.14
N LEU A 52 -18.86 -8.96 -2.45
CA LEU A 52 -18.72 -10.11 -1.55
C LEU A 52 -17.38 -10.00 -0.82
N PRO A 53 -17.37 -9.67 0.49
CA PRO A 53 -16.13 -9.50 1.22
C PRO A 53 -15.41 -10.83 1.42
N SER A 54 -14.10 -10.84 1.48
CA SER A 54 -13.32 -12.04 1.76
C SER A 54 -13.64 -12.60 3.16
N PRO A 55 -14.14 -13.84 3.28
CA PRO A 55 -14.36 -14.44 4.59
C PRO A 55 -13.10 -14.49 5.44
N ASP A 56 -11.92 -14.66 4.84
CA ASP A 56 -10.63 -14.63 5.55
C ASP A 56 -10.36 -13.28 6.20
N ALA A 57 -10.67 -12.18 5.51
CA ALA A 57 -10.48 -10.84 6.05
C ALA A 57 -11.42 -10.59 7.24
N LEU A 58 -12.71 -10.94 7.11
CA LEU A 58 -13.68 -10.70 8.16
C LEU A 58 -13.47 -11.59 9.40
N MET A 59 -12.87 -12.78 9.23
CA MET A 59 -12.41 -13.61 10.35
C MET A 59 -11.32 -12.94 11.21
N VAL A 60 -10.57 -12.01 10.62
CA VAL A 60 -9.52 -11.26 11.29
C VAL A 60 -10.07 -9.99 11.92
N THR A 61 -10.85 -9.21 11.15
CA THR A 61 -11.35 -7.90 11.58
C THR A 61 -12.58 -7.96 12.47
N GLY A 62 -13.40 -9.02 12.36
CA GLY A 62 -14.68 -9.16 13.08
C GLY A 62 -15.76 -8.19 12.61
N ILE A 63 -15.55 -7.43 11.54
CA ILE A 63 -16.49 -6.41 11.04
C ILE A 63 -17.42 -7.05 10.01
N THR A 64 -18.73 -7.15 10.33
CA THR A 64 -19.72 -7.71 9.41
C THR A 64 -20.21 -6.67 8.41
N PRO A 65 -20.63 -7.08 7.18
CA PRO A 65 -21.28 -6.18 6.23
C PRO A 65 -22.49 -5.47 6.83
N GLN A 66 -23.34 -6.19 7.58
CA GLN A 66 -24.54 -5.67 8.22
C GLN A 66 -24.21 -4.51 9.16
N LYS A 67 -23.18 -4.66 10.00
CA LYS A 67 -22.73 -3.61 10.89
C LYS A 67 -22.31 -2.35 10.11
N THR A 68 -21.60 -2.52 8.99
CA THR A 68 -21.20 -1.37 8.16
C THR A 68 -22.37 -0.68 7.48
N VAL A 69 -23.43 -1.43 7.13
CA VAL A 69 -24.66 -0.87 6.57
C VAL A 69 -25.46 -0.10 7.62
N GLU A 70 -25.50 -0.61 8.85
CA GLU A 70 -26.27 0.00 9.95
C GLU A 70 -25.61 1.27 10.49
N GLU A 71 -24.29 1.26 10.67
CA GLU A 71 -23.54 2.29 11.41
C GLU A 71 -22.59 3.11 10.54
N GLY A 72 -22.33 2.69 9.27
CA GLY A 72 -21.30 3.24 8.43
C GLY A 72 -21.72 4.46 7.63
N TYR A 73 -20.72 5.26 7.27
CA TYR A 73 -20.86 6.32 6.27
C TYR A 73 -20.76 5.74 4.85
N THR A 74 -21.49 6.33 3.90
CA THR A 74 -21.32 5.95 2.48
C THR A 74 -19.91 6.28 1.99
N GLU A 75 -19.42 5.59 0.93
CA GLU A 75 -18.09 5.91 0.36
C GLU A 75 -17.97 7.39 -0.04
N VAL A 76 -19.03 8.02 -0.56
CA VAL A 76 -19.05 9.45 -0.92
C VAL A 76 -18.83 10.34 0.29
N GLN A 77 -19.54 10.07 1.39
CA GLN A 77 -19.39 10.83 2.64
C GLN A 77 -17.97 10.65 3.20
N PHE A 78 -17.47 9.42 3.21
CA PHE A 78 -16.15 9.12 3.73
C PHE A 78 -15.03 9.73 2.85
N ALA A 79 -15.12 9.66 1.52
CA ALA A 79 -14.17 10.31 0.62
C ALA A 79 -14.11 11.82 0.83
N ARG A 80 -15.27 12.45 1.07
CA ARG A 80 -15.35 13.86 1.42
C ARG A 80 -14.66 14.17 2.75
N MET A 81 -14.92 13.40 3.80
CA MET A 81 -14.26 13.56 5.10
C MET A 81 -12.74 13.43 4.99
N LEU A 82 -12.25 12.43 4.24
CA LEU A 82 -10.81 12.27 3.98
C LEU A 82 -10.20 13.50 3.32
N SER A 83 -10.88 14.05 2.32
CA SER A 83 -10.36 15.18 1.53
C SER A 83 -10.43 16.52 2.27
N GLU A 84 -11.53 16.80 3.00
CA GLU A 84 -11.81 18.11 3.56
C GLU A 84 -11.40 18.25 5.03
N GLU A 85 -11.44 17.17 5.83
CA GLU A 85 -11.26 17.22 7.28
C GLU A 85 -9.99 16.48 7.74
N ILE A 86 -9.66 15.35 7.11
CA ILE A 86 -8.61 14.44 7.56
C ILE A 86 -7.27 14.80 6.90
N PHE A 87 -7.17 14.73 5.59
CA PHE A 87 -5.93 15.06 4.88
C PHE A 87 -5.85 16.55 4.52
N THR A 88 -5.89 17.41 5.53
CA THR A 88 -5.78 18.88 5.38
C THR A 88 -4.37 19.29 4.93
N PRO A 89 -4.16 20.54 4.44
CA PRO A 89 -2.81 21.05 4.12
C PRO A 89 -1.80 20.84 5.25
N ASP A 90 -0.53 20.64 4.89
CA ASP A 90 0.59 20.40 5.81
C ASP A 90 0.49 19.10 6.65
N THR A 91 -0.39 18.15 6.28
CA THR A 91 -0.51 16.85 6.95
C THR A 91 0.56 15.87 6.46
N ILE A 92 1.23 15.20 7.39
CA ILE A 92 2.04 14.00 7.14
C ILE A 92 1.15 12.79 7.49
N ALA A 93 0.69 12.06 6.47
CA ALA A 93 -0.07 10.83 6.66
C ALA A 93 0.89 9.67 7.00
N VAL A 94 0.66 9.01 8.14
CA VAL A 94 1.54 7.97 8.70
C VAL A 94 0.77 6.68 8.90
N GLY A 95 1.31 5.58 8.40
CA GLY A 95 0.77 4.25 8.63
C GLY A 95 1.88 3.20 8.78
N PHE A 96 1.47 1.95 8.90
CA PHE A 96 2.37 0.81 8.99
C PHE A 96 2.23 -0.10 7.78
N ASN A 97 3.13 -0.03 6.82
CA ASN A 97 3.03 -0.63 5.48
C ASN A 97 1.98 0.07 4.58
N ASN A 98 1.54 1.24 4.96
CA ASN A 98 0.47 1.99 4.32
C ASN A 98 0.73 2.28 2.83
N ILE A 99 1.97 2.63 2.45
CA ILE A 99 2.32 2.95 1.05
C ILE A 99 2.07 1.77 0.09
N ARG A 100 2.07 0.54 0.60
CA ARG A 100 1.85 -0.67 -0.20
C ARG A 100 0.46 -1.25 -0.06
N PHE A 101 -0.31 -0.81 0.94
CA PHE A 101 -1.64 -1.34 1.24
C PHE A 101 -2.68 -0.23 1.40
N ASP A 102 -2.74 0.46 2.52
CA ASP A 102 -3.80 1.41 2.85
C ASP A 102 -3.92 2.56 1.83
N ASP A 103 -2.80 3.11 1.41
CA ASP A 103 -2.76 4.17 0.40
C ASP A 103 -3.40 3.74 -0.92
N GLU A 104 -3.26 2.48 -1.30
CA GLU A 104 -3.85 1.95 -2.53
C GLU A 104 -5.38 1.85 -2.42
N PHE A 105 -5.91 1.48 -1.24
CA PHE A 105 -7.35 1.51 -0.97
C PHE A 105 -7.91 2.94 -0.99
N ILE A 106 -7.22 3.90 -0.37
CA ILE A 106 -7.62 5.32 -0.41
C ILE A 106 -7.59 5.85 -1.84
N ARG A 107 -6.60 5.48 -2.66
CA ARG A 107 -6.54 5.89 -4.07
C ARG A 107 -7.70 5.36 -4.88
N HIS A 108 -8.06 4.09 -4.71
CA HIS A 108 -9.21 3.51 -5.41
C HIS A 108 -10.53 4.08 -4.89
N LEU A 109 -10.66 4.37 -3.59
CA LEU A 109 -11.80 5.09 -3.03
C LEU A 109 -11.96 6.45 -3.70
N PHE A 110 -10.89 7.25 -3.77
CA PHE A 110 -10.91 8.56 -4.41
C PHE A 110 -11.23 8.47 -5.90
N TRP A 111 -10.65 7.51 -6.62
CA TRP A 111 -10.96 7.26 -8.02
C TRP A 111 -12.45 6.99 -8.24
N ARG A 112 -13.04 6.07 -7.48
CA ARG A 112 -14.47 5.73 -7.57
C ARG A 112 -15.41 6.88 -7.23
N ASN A 113 -14.94 7.83 -6.44
CA ASN A 113 -15.72 8.97 -5.95
C ASN A 113 -15.33 10.30 -6.60
N PHE A 114 -14.67 10.27 -7.76
CA PHE A 114 -14.31 11.45 -8.56
C PHE A 114 -13.41 12.46 -7.84
N TYR A 115 -12.56 12.01 -6.92
CA TYR A 115 -11.45 12.77 -6.36
C TYR A 115 -10.14 12.46 -7.08
N ASP A 116 -9.17 13.40 -7.06
CA ASP A 116 -7.82 13.07 -7.52
C ASP A 116 -7.17 12.05 -6.58
N PRO A 117 -6.75 10.87 -7.09
CA PRO A 117 -6.24 9.78 -6.26
C PRO A 117 -4.87 10.04 -5.62
N TYR A 118 -4.19 11.12 -6.02
CA TYR A 118 -2.79 11.35 -5.66
C TYR A 118 -2.55 12.64 -4.88
N GLU A 119 -3.36 13.70 -5.06
CA GLU A 119 -3.15 15.03 -4.48
C GLU A 119 -3.04 15.03 -2.95
N TRP A 120 -3.79 14.16 -2.27
CA TRP A 120 -3.74 14.01 -0.82
C TRP A 120 -2.37 13.59 -0.27
N THR A 121 -1.47 13.11 -1.13
CA THR A 121 -0.14 12.62 -0.75
C THR A 121 0.98 13.62 -0.96
N TRP A 122 0.74 14.76 -1.62
CA TRP A 122 1.82 15.71 -1.96
C TRP A 122 1.39 17.18 -2.11
N LYS A 123 0.12 17.46 -2.44
CA LYS A 123 -0.35 18.84 -2.68
C LYS A 123 -0.45 19.61 -1.38
N ASP A 124 -0.21 20.93 -1.41
CA ASP A 124 -0.35 21.86 -0.29
C ASP A 124 0.42 21.43 0.98
N GLY A 125 1.67 21.03 0.80
CA GLY A 125 2.54 20.63 1.93
C GLY A 125 2.28 19.24 2.50
N ARG A 126 1.32 18.50 1.95
CA ARG A 126 1.04 17.12 2.35
C ARG A 126 2.20 16.20 2.02
N SER A 127 2.37 15.16 2.80
CA SER A 127 3.33 14.10 2.55
C SER A 127 2.89 12.80 3.22
N ARG A 128 3.62 11.72 2.95
CA ARG A 128 3.37 10.40 3.56
C ARG A 128 4.62 9.92 4.28
N TRP A 129 4.42 9.01 5.22
CA TRP A 129 5.51 8.32 5.89
C TRP A 129 5.09 6.89 6.26
N ASP A 130 5.88 5.90 5.87
CA ASP A 130 5.63 4.48 6.17
C ASP A 130 6.56 4.05 7.29
N LEU A 131 6.00 3.74 8.44
CA LEU A 131 6.79 3.43 9.63
C LEU A 131 7.42 2.02 9.56
N LEU A 132 6.91 1.10 8.76
CA LEU A 132 7.45 -0.24 8.69
C LEU A 132 8.90 -0.28 8.17
N ASP A 133 9.21 0.51 7.13
CA ASP A 133 10.59 0.58 6.61
C ASP A 133 11.52 1.39 7.56
N VAL A 134 10.96 2.33 8.34
CA VAL A 134 11.67 3.01 9.46
C VAL A 134 12.04 2.00 10.55
N VAL A 135 11.10 1.19 10.98
CA VAL A 135 11.31 0.08 11.94
C VAL A 135 12.41 -0.86 11.45
N ARG A 136 12.35 -1.29 10.19
CA ARG A 136 13.36 -2.19 9.60
C ARG A 136 14.77 -1.62 9.66
N LEU A 137 14.94 -0.37 9.22
CA LEU A 137 16.27 0.26 9.21
C LEU A 137 16.77 0.57 10.63
N THR A 138 15.89 0.98 11.54
CA THR A 138 16.22 1.21 12.96
C THR A 138 16.69 -0.09 13.61
N ARG A 139 15.94 -1.18 13.45
CA ARG A 139 16.32 -2.51 13.94
C ARG A 139 17.68 -2.97 13.41
N ALA A 140 17.91 -2.77 12.11
CA ALA A 140 19.15 -3.21 11.46
C ALA A 140 20.38 -2.45 11.94
N LEU A 141 20.28 -1.13 12.17
CA LEU A 141 21.44 -0.28 12.35
C LEU A 141 21.56 0.33 13.76
N ARG A 142 20.45 0.56 14.43
CA ARG A 142 20.35 1.24 15.74
C ARG A 142 19.34 0.52 16.64
N PRO A 143 19.57 -0.76 16.97
CA PRO A 143 18.59 -1.54 17.74
C PRO A 143 18.53 -1.18 19.22
N GLU A 144 19.50 -0.41 19.72
CA GLU A 144 19.70 -0.18 21.16
C GLU A 144 18.53 0.60 21.76
N GLY A 145 18.08 0.18 22.96
CA GLY A 145 16.99 0.81 23.72
C GLY A 145 15.58 0.40 23.28
N ILE A 146 15.46 -0.52 22.32
CA ILE A 146 14.19 -1.07 21.86
C ILE A 146 14.28 -2.60 21.92
N GLU A 147 13.28 -3.25 22.50
CA GLU A 147 13.16 -4.71 22.50
C GLU A 147 12.58 -5.18 21.17
N TRP A 148 13.35 -5.99 20.45
CA TRP A 148 12.99 -6.46 19.11
C TRP A 148 12.43 -7.87 19.16
N PRO A 149 11.18 -8.07 18.72
CA PRO A 149 10.51 -9.36 18.86
C PRO A 149 11.06 -10.41 17.91
N ILE A 150 10.90 -11.66 18.37
CA ILE A 150 11.07 -12.89 17.60
C ILE A 150 9.70 -13.55 17.54
N ASP A 151 9.32 -14.10 16.39
CA ASP A 151 8.06 -14.79 16.20
C ASP A 151 8.07 -16.21 16.78
N ASP A 152 6.93 -16.90 16.74
CA ASP A 152 6.76 -18.26 17.27
C ASP A 152 7.65 -19.31 16.57
N LYS A 153 8.25 -18.95 15.43
CA LYS A 153 9.19 -19.79 14.67
C LYS A 153 10.65 -19.50 15.01
N GLY A 154 10.90 -18.61 15.96
CA GLY A 154 12.25 -18.17 16.33
C GLY A 154 12.87 -17.15 15.36
N GLU A 155 12.06 -16.50 14.53
CA GLU A 155 12.51 -15.62 13.47
C GLU A 155 12.28 -14.14 13.81
N PRO A 156 13.19 -13.23 13.41
CA PRO A 156 12.99 -11.79 13.59
C PRO A 156 11.68 -11.29 12.95
N SER A 157 10.84 -10.65 13.75
CA SER A 157 9.56 -10.09 13.30
C SER A 157 9.53 -8.57 13.44
N ASN A 158 8.90 -7.90 12.49
CA ASN A 158 8.64 -6.45 12.54
C ASN A 158 7.12 -6.17 12.57
N ARG A 159 6.32 -7.12 13.03
CA ARG A 159 4.88 -6.97 13.19
C ARG A 159 4.60 -6.01 14.35
N LEU A 160 3.63 -5.09 14.15
CA LEU A 160 3.33 -4.01 15.10
C LEU A 160 2.96 -4.58 16.48
N GLU A 161 2.06 -5.56 16.51
CA GLU A 161 1.58 -6.20 17.73
C GLU A 161 2.67 -6.94 18.52
N LEU A 162 3.70 -7.47 17.82
CA LEU A 162 4.83 -8.11 18.49
C LEU A 162 5.82 -7.07 19.05
N ILE A 163 6.03 -5.95 18.33
CA ILE A 163 6.88 -4.85 18.80
C ILE A 163 6.27 -4.22 20.05
N THR A 164 4.97 -3.93 20.04
CA THR A 164 4.28 -3.37 21.22
C THR A 164 4.36 -4.28 22.41
N LYS A 165 4.06 -5.58 22.24
CA LYS A 165 4.15 -6.59 23.28
C LYS A 165 5.56 -6.70 23.87
N ALA A 166 6.59 -6.72 23.01
CA ALA A 166 7.99 -6.83 23.48
C ALA A 166 8.42 -5.61 24.33
N ASN A 167 7.86 -4.43 24.04
CA ASN A 167 8.21 -3.18 24.73
C ASN A 167 7.22 -2.79 25.83
N GLY A 168 6.30 -3.66 26.23
CA GLY A 168 5.34 -3.40 27.30
C GLY A 168 4.34 -2.27 26.96
N ILE A 169 4.07 -2.05 25.68
CA ILE A 169 3.08 -1.11 25.18
C ILE A 169 1.73 -1.83 25.14
N GLU A 170 0.71 -1.27 25.78
CA GLU A 170 -0.66 -1.80 25.71
C GLU A 170 -1.16 -1.78 24.27
N HIS A 171 -1.57 -2.94 23.79
CA HIS A 171 -2.14 -3.14 22.48
C HIS A 171 -3.18 -4.27 22.61
N GLU A 172 -4.26 -3.96 23.32
CA GLU A 172 -5.40 -4.86 23.44
C GLU A 172 -6.23 -4.76 22.15
N ASN A 173 -6.75 -5.89 21.68
CA ASN A 173 -7.52 -5.99 20.43
C ASN A 173 -6.72 -5.59 19.16
N ALA A 174 -5.59 -6.25 18.93
CA ALA A 174 -4.93 -6.21 17.61
C ALA A 174 -5.96 -6.54 16.51
N HIS A 175 -5.93 -5.76 15.40
CA HIS A 175 -6.96 -5.75 14.34
C HIS A 175 -8.26 -5.00 14.67
N ASP A 176 -8.26 -4.18 15.72
CA ASP A 176 -9.13 -3.02 15.81
C ASP A 176 -8.31 -1.81 15.31
N ALA A 177 -8.77 -1.17 14.23
CA ALA A 177 -7.99 -0.11 13.58
C ALA A 177 -7.58 1.03 14.53
N LEU A 178 -8.41 1.37 15.53
CA LEU A 178 -8.06 2.42 16.49
C LEU A 178 -6.99 1.97 17.50
N ALA A 179 -7.02 0.69 17.91
CA ALA A 179 -5.97 0.11 18.73
C ALA A 179 -4.64 0.09 17.98
N ASP A 180 -4.66 -0.27 16.68
CA ASP A 180 -3.48 -0.26 15.81
C ASP A 180 -2.91 1.15 15.61
N VAL A 181 -3.75 2.18 15.44
CA VAL A 181 -3.33 3.59 15.39
C VAL A 181 -2.65 4.02 16.69
N THR A 182 -3.21 3.64 17.83
CA THR A 182 -2.64 3.97 19.16
C THR A 182 -1.27 3.31 19.33
N ALA A 183 -1.17 2.04 18.95
CA ALA A 183 0.07 1.28 18.95
C ALA A 183 1.12 1.90 18.02
N LEU A 184 0.70 2.33 16.83
CA LEU A 184 1.57 2.98 15.84
C LEU A 184 2.17 4.29 16.37
N ILE A 185 1.38 5.13 17.04
CA ILE A 185 1.85 6.35 17.71
C ILE A 185 2.86 6.00 18.82
N ALA A 186 2.56 4.99 19.62
CA ALA A 186 3.42 4.56 20.72
C ALA A 186 4.77 4.03 20.22
N VAL A 187 4.78 3.21 19.17
CA VAL A 187 6.02 2.72 18.52
C VAL A 187 6.80 3.88 17.90
N THR A 188 6.13 4.86 17.31
CA THR A 188 6.76 6.07 16.78
C THR A 188 7.45 6.88 17.89
N LYS A 189 6.78 7.03 19.05
CA LYS A 189 7.36 7.67 20.25
C LYS A 189 8.57 6.88 20.76
N LEU A 190 8.48 5.55 20.82
CA LEU A 190 9.56 4.67 21.25
C LEU A 190 10.82 4.88 20.39
N ILE A 191 10.67 4.91 19.05
CA ILE A 191 11.78 5.17 18.12
C ILE A 191 12.33 6.60 18.32
N LYS A 192 11.47 7.63 18.41
CA LYS A 192 11.87 9.01 18.61
C LYS A 192 12.68 9.19 19.90
N GLN A 193 12.27 8.53 20.98
CA GLN A 193 12.92 8.63 22.30
C GLN A 193 14.28 7.91 22.32
N ASN A 194 14.37 6.70 21.79
CA ASN A 194 15.59 5.89 21.87
C ASN A 194 16.59 6.17 20.74
N GLN A 195 16.09 6.54 19.55
CA GLN A 195 16.91 6.76 18.35
C GLN A 195 16.54 8.09 17.65
N PRO A 196 16.62 9.25 18.33
CA PRO A 196 16.13 10.53 17.81
C PRO A 196 16.80 10.94 16.50
N GLN A 197 18.11 10.70 16.34
CA GLN A 197 18.82 11.04 15.11
C GLN A 197 18.35 10.21 13.92
N MET A 198 18.08 8.91 14.13
CA MET A 198 17.54 8.03 13.09
C MET A 198 16.10 8.42 12.73
N TYR A 199 15.28 8.72 13.73
CA TYR A 199 13.92 9.22 13.55
C TYR A 199 13.89 10.50 12.70
N ASP A 200 14.65 11.52 13.10
CA ASP A 200 14.70 12.81 12.39
C ASP A 200 15.24 12.67 10.96
N TYR A 201 16.23 11.80 10.78
CA TYR A 201 16.81 11.53 9.48
C TYR A 201 15.76 10.86 8.55
N LEU A 202 15.14 9.78 8.99
CA LEU A 202 14.16 9.03 8.19
C LEU A 202 12.88 9.83 7.95
N LEU A 203 12.46 10.66 8.91
CA LEU A 203 11.36 11.59 8.70
C LEU A 203 11.66 12.60 7.57
N LYS A 204 12.89 13.10 7.46
CA LYS A 204 13.32 13.96 6.33
C LYS A 204 13.36 13.20 5.01
N MET A 205 13.77 11.93 5.03
CA MET A 205 13.88 11.10 3.83
C MET A 205 12.53 10.72 3.17
N ARG A 206 11.39 11.14 3.74
CA ARG A 206 10.10 11.10 3.04
C ARG A 206 10.05 12.07 1.85
N ASP A 207 10.93 13.08 1.82
CA ASP A 207 11.05 14.00 0.69
C ASP A 207 11.72 13.31 -0.50
N LYS A 208 10.96 13.16 -1.59
CA LYS A 208 11.41 12.60 -2.87
C LYS A 208 12.72 13.22 -3.36
N LYS A 209 12.92 14.54 -3.19
CA LYS A 209 14.12 15.24 -3.66
C LYS A 209 15.36 14.85 -2.87
N LEU A 210 15.21 14.63 -1.54
CA LEU A 210 16.31 14.16 -0.70
C LEU A 210 16.69 12.72 -1.05
N VAL A 211 15.70 11.86 -1.31
CA VAL A 211 15.96 10.49 -1.79
C VAL A 211 16.68 10.52 -3.14
N GLN A 212 16.22 11.32 -4.09
CA GLN A 212 16.86 11.48 -5.41
C GLN A 212 18.31 11.97 -5.32
N LYS A 213 18.60 12.85 -4.36
CA LYS A 213 19.97 13.33 -4.12
C LYS A 213 20.87 12.24 -3.56
N LEU A 214 20.35 11.38 -2.67
CA LEU A 214 21.11 10.27 -2.10
C LEU A 214 21.28 9.11 -3.09
N VAL A 215 20.22 8.74 -3.78
CA VAL A 215 20.17 7.62 -4.73
C VAL A 215 20.30 8.18 -6.15
N ASN A 216 21.48 8.75 -6.43
CA ASN A 216 21.77 9.36 -7.72
C ASN A 216 22.50 8.38 -8.63
N VAL A 217 21.91 8.10 -9.81
CA VAL A 217 22.50 7.20 -10.82
C VAL A 217 23.81 7.75 -11.38
N ASP A 218 23.94 9.07 -11.54
CA ASP A 218 25.14 9.70 -12.11
C ASP A 218 26.32 9.66 -11.13
N ASP A 219 26.04 9.77 -9.82
CA ASP A 219 27.07 9.72 -8.78
C ASP A 219 27.63 8.31 -8.58
N LYS A 220 26.87 7.27 -8.96
CA LYS A 220 27.25 5.85 -8.83
C LYS A 220 27.77 5.49 -7.44
N LYS A 221 27.14 6.04 -6.40
CA LYS A 221 27.51 5.80 -5.00
C LYS A 221 26.60 4.74 -4.38
N PRO A 222 27.16 3.71 -3.72
CA PRO A 222 26.37 2.77 -2.95
C PRO A 222 25.74 3.44 -1.74
N PHE A 223 24.58 2.92 -1.30
CA PHE A 223 23.84 3.41 -0.16
C PHE A 223 23.20 2.25 0.60
N VAL A 224 22.88 2.44 1.85
CA VAL A 224 22.16 1.45 2.66
C VAL A 224 20.68 1.53 2.36
N TYR A 225 20.04 0.38 2.19
CA TYR A 225 18.63 0.28 1.86
C TYR A 225 17.93 -0.84 2.66
N ALA A 226 16.90 -0.48 3.44
CA ALA A 226 16.02 -1.43 4.10
C ALA A 226 14.72 -1.61 3.33
N SER A 227 14.29 -2.86 3.14
CA SER A 227 13.04 -3.19 2.45
C SER A 227 12.57 -4.59 2.77
N GLY A 228 11.26 -4.80 2.83
CA GLY A 228 10.65 -6.11 3.05
C GLY A 228 11.04 -7.19 2.03
N ARG A 229 11.57 -6.81 0.86
CA ARG A 229 12.02 -7.75 -0.18
C ARG A 229 13.42 -8.33 0.04
N TYR A 230 14.20 -7.77 0.94
CA TYR A 230 15.49 -8.35 1.34
C TYR A 230 15.30 -9.43 2.41
N ASP A 231 16.29 -10.27 2.57
CA ASP A 231 16.17 -11.42 3.46
C ASP A 231 16.19 -10.99 4.93
N LYS A 232 15.40 -11.69 5.74
CA LYS A 232 15.28 -11.43 7.18
C LYS A 232 16.56 -11.77 7.96
N GLU A 233 17.34 -12.72 7.45
CA GLU A 233 18.67 -13.08 7.97
C GLU A 233 19.60 -11.85 8.03
N PHE A 234 19.45 -10.91 7.08
CA PHE A 234 20.22 -9.66 7.01
C PHE A 234 19.43 -8.46 7.51
N ALA A 235 18.53 -8.67 8.47
CA ALA A 235 17.67 -7.64 9.05
C ALA A 235 16.90 -6.82 7.97
N LYS A 236 16.52 -7.46 6.86
CA LYS A 236 15.84 -6.79 5.72
C LYS A 236 16.62 -5.61 5.12
N THR A 237 17.95 -5.59 5.27
CA THR A 237 18.80 -4.43 4.92
C THR A 237 20.02 -4.89 4.11
N THR A 238 20.40 -4.10 3.13
CA THR A 238 21.59 -4.32 2.31
C THR A 238 22.30 -3.01 1.94
N VAL A 239 23.43 -3.12 1.27
CA VAL A 239 24.05 -2.02 0.50
C VAL A 239 23.61 -2.18 -0.96
N ALA A 240 22.91 -1.17 -1.46
CA ALA A 240 22.42 -1.12 -2.81
C ALA A 240 23.26 -0.16 -3.68
N PHE A 241 23.37 -0.48 -4.97
CA PHE A 241 24.08 0.32 -5.96
C PHE A 241 23.11 0.79 -7.06
N PRO A 242 23.03 2.10 -7.34
CA PRO A 242 22.14 2.62 -8.38
C PRO A 242 22.72 2.33 -9.77
N LEU A 243 22.01 1.54 -10.57
CA LEU A 243 22.45 1.14 -11.91
C LEU A 243 21.95 2.09 -12.99
N THR A 244 20.64 2.29 -13.04
CA THR A 244 19.99 3.06 -14.12
C THR A 244 18.60 3.52 -13.66
N THR A 245 18.03 4.48 -14.39
CA THR A 245 16.65 4.94 -14.16
C THR A 245 15.64 3.92 -14.74
N SER A 246 14.44 3.87 -14.14
CA SER A 246 13.31 3.10 -14.68
C SER A 246 12.33 4.00 -15.44
N ARG A 247 11.48 3.41 -16.28
CA ARG A 247 10.43 4.12 -17.05
C ARG A 247 9.54 5.01 -16.18
N ASN A 248 9.27 4.60 -14.94
CA ASN A 248 8.36 5.29 -14.02
C ASN A 248 9.08 6.33 -13.13
N GLY A 249 10.28 6.75 -13.49
CA GLY A 249 11.05 7.75 -12.75
C GLY A 249 11.63 7.23 -11.42
N GLY A 250 11.73 5.92 -11.25
CA GLY A 250 12.47 5.26 -10.18
C GLY A 250 13.90 4.92 -10.59
N VAL A 251 14.59 4.13 -9.77
CA VAL A 251 15.95 3.64 -10.00
C VAL A 251 16.01 2.13 -9.89
N ILE A 252 16.67 1.49 -10.83
CA ILE A 252 17.04 0.08 -10.73
C ILE A 252 18.32 0.00 -9.91
N VAL A 253 18.24 -0.71 -8.79
CA VAL A 253 19.37 -0.88 -7.87
C VAL A 253 19.80 -2.35 -7.82
N TYR A 254 21.09 -2.58 -7.67
CA TYR A 254 21.68 -3.88 -7.45
C TYR A 254 21.99 -4.08 -5.97
N ASP A 255 21.75 -5.26 -5.44
CA ASP A 255 22.12 -5.66 -4.09
C ASP A 255 23.59 -6.12 -4.07
N LEU A 256 24.48 -5.27 -3.55
CA LEU A 256 25.93 -5.53 -3.52
C LEU A 256 26.35 -6.67 -2.58
N ARG A 257 25.42 -7.30 -1.89
CA ARG A 257 25.65 -8.54 -1.14
C ARG A 257 26.04 -9.72 -2.05
N TYR A 258 25.50 -9.70 -3.27
CA TYR A 258 25.63 -10.78 -4.23
C TYR A 258 26.63 -10.44 -5.33
N ASP A 259 27.49 -11.42 -5.67
CA ASP A 259 28.50 -11.28 -6.73
C ASP A 259 27.81 -11.01 -8.09
N PRO A 260 28.14 -9.90 -8.78
CA PRO A 260 27.57 -9.60 -10.08
C PRO A 260 28.12 -10.47 -11.24
N THR A 261 29.27 -11.12 -11.05
CA THR A 261 29.96 -11.86 -12.11
C THR A 261 29.07 -12.83 -12.89
N PRO A 262 28.14 -13.59 -12.26
CA PRO A 262 27.26 -14.51 -13.00
C PRO A 262 26.24 -13.83 -13.91
N PHE A 263 26.06 -12.49 -13.79
CA PHE A 263 24.97 -11.77 -14.45
C PHE A 263 25.43 -10.74 -15.47
N VAL A 264 26.62 -10.16 -15.28
CA VAL A 264 27.07 -8.99 -16.06
C VAL A 264 27.25 -9.25 -17.55
N ASP A 265 27.46 -10.50 -17.96
CA ASP A 265 27.63 -10.91 -19.36
C ASP A 265 26.36 -11.54 -19.97
N LEU A 266 25.29 -11.71 -19.18
CA LEU A 266 24.04 -12.31 -19.68
C LEU A 266 23.36 -11.39 -20.72
N SER A 267 22.72 -12.02 -21.71
CA SER A 267 21.93 -11.33 -22.74
C SER A 267 20.67 -10.67 -22.14
N VAL A 268 20.02 -9.81 -22.92
CA VAL A 268 18.74 -9.18 -22.54
C VAL A 268 17.67 -10.25 -22.28
N GLU A 269 17.63 -11.31 -23.10
CA GLU A 269 16.68 -12.42 -22.98
C GLU A 269 16.89 -13.20 -21.68
N GLU A 270 18.14 -13.54 -21.35
CA GLU A 270 18.49 -14.27 -20.12
C GLU A 270 18.20 -13.46 -18.86
N LEU A 271 18.53 -12.17 -18.88
CA LEU A 271 18.20 -11.25 -17.77
C LEU A 271 16.68 -11.08 -17.61
N SER A 272 15.96 -10.94 -18.73
CA SER A 272 14.50 -10.82 -18.74
C SER A 272 13.83 -12.06 -18.15
N ALA A 273 14.29 -13.27 -18.54
CA ALA A 273 13.80 -14.53 -17.98
C ALA A 273 13.97 -14.59 -16.45
N LYS A 274 15.10 -14.10 -15.92
CA LYS A 274 15.33 -14.06 -14.45
C LYS A 274 14.45 -13.01 -13.74
N ILE A 275 14.19 -11.85 -14.34
CA ILE A 275 13.37 -10.78 -13.77
C ILE A 275 11.90 -11.18 -13.71
N PHE A 276 11.39 -11.77 -14.80
CA PHE A 276 9.98 -12.13 -14.96
C PHE A 276 9.67 -13.59 -14.66
N ALA A 277 10.64 -14.35 -14.12
CA ALA A 277 10.45 -15.75 -13.74
C ALA A 277 9.18 -15.92 -12.90
N THR A 278 8.38 -16.92 -13.22
CA THR A 278 7.20 -17.33 -12.47
C THR A 278 7.57 -17.83 -11.08
N TRP A 279 6.57 -18.03 -10.22
CA TRP A 279 6.83 -18.60 -8.89
C TRP A 279 7.40 -20.02 -9.00
N GLU A 280 6.89 -20.83 -9.92
CA GLU A 280 7.34 -22.21 -10.18
C GLU A 280 8.79 -22.23 -10.66
N GLU A 281 9.16 -21.38 -11.63
CA GLU A 281 10.53 -21.26 -12.12
C GLU A 281 11.51 -20.85 -11.02
N ARG A 282 11.08 -20.00 -10.09
CA ARG A 282 11.92 -19.58 -8.94
C ARG A 282 12.13 -20.65 -7.89
N GLN A 283 11.36 -21.76 -7.92
CA GLN A 283 11.52 -22.90 -7.03
C GLN A 283 12.50 -23.95 -7.59
N ALA A 284 12.96 -23.83 -8.83
CA ALA A 284 13.95 -24.74 -9.41
C ALA A 284 15.27 -24.64 -8.64
N GLU A 285 15.90 -25.80 -8.37
CA GLU A 285 17.15 -25.90 -7.58
C GLU A 285 18.32 -25.09 -8.16
N ASP A 286 18.34 -24.92 -9.50
CA ASP A 286 19.35 -24.18 -10.25
C ASP A 286 18.99 -22.72 -10.50
N PHE A 287 17.84 -22.25 -10.01
CA PHE A 287 17.43 -20.86 -10.21
C PHE A 287 18.25 -19.91 -9.36
N VAL A 288 19.11 -19.14 -10.01
CA VAL A 288 19.85 -18.04 -9.39
C VAL A 288 19.12 -16.74 -9.64
N LYS A 289 18.55 -16.18 -8.55
CA LYS A 289 17.80 -14.92 -8.58
C LYS A 289 18.72 -13.76 -8.92
N LEU A 290 18.34 -12.96 -9.92
CA LEU A 290 19.02 -11.70 -10.22
C LEU A 290 18.72 -10.67 -9.08
N PRO A 291 19.74 -10.18 -8.37
CA PRO A 291 19.55 -9.34 -7.18
C PRO A 291 19.33 -7.86 -7.52
N VAL A 292 18.39 -7.60 -8.44
CA VAL A 292 17.99 -6.23 -8.82
C VAL A 292 16.60 -5.91 -8.30
N LYS A 293 16.38 -4.62 -8.04
CA LYS A 293 15.10 -4.10 -7.54
C LYS A 293 14.87 -2.69 -8.06
N GLU A 294 13.62 -2.34 -8.35
CA GLU A 294 13.21 -0.98 -8.60
C GLU A 294 12.94 -0.25 -7.28
N LEU A 295 13.61 0.89 -7.05
CA LEU A 295 13.37 1.82 -5.97
C LEU A 295 12.58 3.00 -6.51
N GLN A 296 11.43 3.29 -5.90
CA GLN A 296 10.59 4.43 -6.21
C GLN A 296 10.87 5.57 -5.21
N TYR A 297 11.29 6.70 -5.71
CA TYR A 297 11.68 7.85 -4.87
C TYR A 297 10.52 8.40 -4.00
N ASN A 298 9.28 8.26 -4.47
CA ASN A 298 8.07 8.77 -3.81
C ASN A 298 7.38 7.76 -2.88
N ARG A 299 8.02 6.63 -2.59
CA ARG A 299 7.50 5.59 -1.69
C ARG A 299 8.21 5.56 -0.33
N CYS A 300 8.71 6.70 0.12
CA CYS A 300 9.40 6.88 1.40
C CYS A 300 10.42 5.76 1.71
N PRO A 301 11.33 5.42 0.78
CA PRO A 301 12.26 4.31 1.01
C PRO A 301 13.16 4.62 2.20
N ALA A 302 13.36 3.65 3.08
CA ALA A 302 14.30 3.77 4.19
C ALA A 302 15.73 3.56 3.65
N VAL A 303 16.37 4.65 3.27
CA VAL A 303 17.70 4.69 2.69
C VAL A 303 18.63 5.58 3.51
N SER A 304 19.94 5.28 3.52
CA SER A 304 20.95 6.03 4.27
C SER A 304 22.28 6.02 3.53
N PRO A 305 23.14 7.06 3.70
CA PRO A 305 24.49 7.02 3.19
C PRO A 305 25.28 5.85 3.75
N LEU A 306 26.24 5.33 2.97
CA LEU A 306 27.07 4.20 3.35
C LEU A 306 27.82 4.41 4.68
N GLY A 307 28.19 5.67 4.98
CA GLY A 307 28.88 6.03 6.22
C GLY A 307 28.16 5.66 7.51
N VAL A 308 26.84 5.40 7.49
CA VAL A 308 26.10 4.94 8.67
C VAL A 308 26.62 3.58 9.20
N LEU A 309 27.19 2.73 8.32
CA LEU A 309 27.73 1.42 8.66
C LEU A 309 29.07 1.45 9.38
N THR A 310 29.79 2.57 9.35
CA THR A 310 31.07 2.72 10.06
C THR A 310 30.90 2.94 11.57
N GLN A 311 29.67 3.15 12.01
CA GLN A 311 29.33 3.40 13.41
C GLN A 311 28.55 2.20 13.98
N GLY A 312 28.83 1.87 15.24
CA GLY A 312 28.06 0.86 16.00
C GLY A 312 28.05 -0.52 15.36
N ASP A 313 29.16 -0.98 14.80
CA ASP A 313 29.28 -2.29 14.12
C ASP A 313 28.26 -2.51 12.99
N GLY A 314 27.84 -1.45 12.29
CA GLY A 314 26.77 -1.52 11.28
C GLY A 314 27.00 -2.58 10.20
N TRP A 315 28.24 -2.72 9.71
CA TRP A 315 28.60 -3.77 8.75
C TRP A 315 28.32 -5.18 9.28
N LYS A 316 28.72 -5.45 10.51
CA LYS A 316 28.49 -6.74 11.15
C LYS A 316 27.00 -7.02 11.38
N LYS A 317 26.23 -5.99 11.79
CA LYS A 317 24.80 -6.10 12.05
C LYS A 317 24.00 -6.53 10.82
N ILE A 318 24.43 -6.15 9.61
CA ILE A 318 23.79 -6.56 8.34
C ILE A 318 24.52 -7.73 7.68
N SER A 319 25.48 -8.37 8.34
CA SER A 319 26.26 -9.49 7.83
C SER A 319 26.89 -9.20 6.45
N LEU A 320 27.55 -8.05 6.31
CA LEU A 320 28.22 -7.60 5.09
C LEU A 320 29.50 -6.85 5.46
N ASP A 321 30.42 -6.69 4.56
CA ASP A 321 31.68 -5.97 4.75
C ASP A 321 31.98 -5.01 3.58
N ALA A 322 32.87 -4.05 3.85
CA ALA A 322 33.21 -3.01 2.89
C ALA A 322 34.02 -3.52 1.70
N GLU A 323 34.82 -4.58 1.87
CA GLU A 323 35.67 -5.17 0.82
C GLU A 323 34.81 -5.87 -0.22
N THR A 324 33.86 -6.68 0.23
CA THR A 324 32.84 -7.35 -0.63
C THR A 324 32.03 -6.31 -1.43
N VAL A 325 31.55 -5.25 -0.76
CA VAL A 325 30.79 -4.19 -1.42
C VAL A 325 31.64 -3.48 -2.49
N GLN A 326 32.88 -3.14 -2.17
CA GLN A 326 33.78 -2.47 -3.11
C GLN A 326 34.09 -3.37 -4.32
N LYS A 327 34.42 -4.65 -4.09
CA LYS A 327 34.66 -5.64 -5.15
C LYS A 327 33.47 -5.74 -6.10
N HIS A 328 32.26 -5.90 -5.58
CA HIS A 328 31.06 -6.05 -6.40
C HIS A 328 30.70 -4.76 -7.13
N GLN A 329 30.91 -3.61 -6.52
CA GLN A 329 30.77 -2.30 -7.17
C GLN A 329 31.76 -2.16 -8.34
N ASP A 330 33.04 -2.53 -8.18
CA ASP A 330 34.06 -2.44 -9.23
C ASP A 330 33.71 -3.31 -10.44
N ILE A 331 33.14 -4.50 -10.20
CA ILE A 331 32.63 -5.37 -11.27
C ILE A 331 31.50 -4.66 -12.05
N LEU A 332 30.52 -4.09 -11.36
CA LEU A 332 29.42 -3.36 -12.01
C LEU A 332 29.89 -2.13 -12.77
N LEU A 333 30.88 -1.40 -12.24
CA LEU A 333 31.46 -0.23 -12.90
C LEU A 333 32.25 -0.61 -14.16
N SER A 334 32.87 -1.79 -14.19
CA SER A 334 33.61 -2.28 -15.35
C SER A 334 32.70 -2.85 -16.45
N HIS A 335 31.38 -3.04 -16.20
CA HIS A 335 30.41 -3.55 -17.15
C HIS A 335 29.22 -2.56 -17.33
N PRO A 336 29.44 -1.36 -17.89
CA PRO A 336 28.38 -0.34 -18.02
C PRO A 336 27.20 -0.79 -18.87
N ASP A 337 27.43 -1.67 -19.85
CA ASP A 337 26.40 -2.23 -20.73
C ASP A 337 25.35 -3.07 -19.98
N PHE A 338 25.70 -3.61 -18.81
CA PHE A 338 24.76 -4.33 -17.94
C PHE A 338 23.61 -3.42 -17.49
N ALA A 339 23.91 -2.19 -17.09
CA ALA A 339 22.90 -1.21 -16.70
C ALA A 339 21.98 -0.83 -17.87
N GLU A 340 22.52 -0.72 -19.10
CA GLU A 340 21.74 -0.42 -20.32
C GLU A 340 20.82 -1.58 -20.70
N ARG A 341 21.29 -2.83 -20.61
CA ARG A 341 20.44 -4.01 -20.84
C ARG A 341 19.27 -4.06 -19.83
N LEU A 342 19.55 -3.82 -18.56
CA LEU A 342 18.50 -3.74 -17.54
C LEU A 342 17.52 -2.61 -17.83
N ARG A 343 17.99 -1.41 -18.21
CA ARG A 343 17.12 -0.30 -18.62
C ARG A 343 16.15 -0.75 -19.71
N SER A 344 16.69 -1.34 -20.80
CA SER A 344 15.87 -1.83 -21.91
C SER A 344 14.77 -2.79 -21.45
N ILE A 345 15.09 -3.74 -20.55
CA ILE A 345 14.12 -4.70 -20.03
C ILE A 345 13.02 -3.98 -19.21
N PHE A 346 13.39 -3.04 -18.35
CA PHE A 346 12.43 -2.33 -17.51
C PHE A 346 11.59 -1.30 -18.27
N GLU A 347 12.10 -0.74 -19.36
CA GLU A 347 11.35 0.14 -20.28
C GLU A 347 10.35 -0.63 -21.14
N ASN A 348 10.71 -1.87 -21.55
CA ASN A 348 9.89 -2.75 -22.38
C ASN A 348 9.15 -3.82 -21.56
N LYS A 349 8.87 -3.57 -20.28
CA LYS A 349 8.02 -4.46 -19.49
C LYS A 349 6.71 -4.74 -20.22
N PRO A 350 6.23 -6.01 -20.23
CA PRO A 350 4.90 -6.30 -20.72
C PRO A 350 3.87 -5.36 -20.09
N GLU A 351 3.02 -4.79 -20.91
CA GLU A 351 1.89 -4.00 -20.40
C GLU A 351 0.99 -4.91 -19.57
N PHE A 352 0.55 -4.41 -18.44
CA PHE A 352 -0.45 -5.11 -17.66
C PHE A 352 -1.74 -5.22 -18.48
N LYS A 353 -2.39 -6.38 -18.37
CA LYS A 353 -3.72 -6.55 -18.98
C LYS A 353 -4.62 -5.44 -18.47
N LYS A 354 -5.19 -4.66 -19.36
CA LYS A 354 -6.19 -3.65 -19.00
C LYS A 354 -7.35 -4.33 -18.28
N MET A 355 -7.80 -3.70 -17.23
CA MET A 355 -8.97 -4.16 -16.49
C MET A 355 -10.23 -3.80 -17.28
N THR A 356 -11.27 -4.61 -17.15
CA THR A 356 -12.58 -4.33 -17.77
C THR A 356 -13.48 -3.50 -16.86
N ASP A 357 -13.32 -3.68 -15.55
CA ASP A 357 -14.05 -2.93 -14.54
C ASP A 357 -13.49 -1.49 -14.44
N PRO A 358 -14.30 -0.44 -14.65
CA PRO A 358 -13.85 0.95 -14.64
C PRO A 358 -13.28 1.38 -13.29
N GLU A 359 -13.70 0.77 -12.20
CA GLU A 359 -13.18 1.05 -10.86
C GLU A 359 -11.77 0.53 -10.63
N ALA A 360 -11.42 -0.58 -11.28
CA ALA A 360 -10.10 -1.16 -11.23
C ALA A 360 -9.09 -0.48 -12.19
N GLN A 361 -9.55 0.43 -13.07
CA GLN A 361 -8.76 1.05 -14.14
C GLN A 361 -8.00 2.32 -13.72
N LEU A 362 -7.87 2.61 -12.42
CA LEU A 362 -7.14 3.76 -11.92
C LEU A 362 -5.77 3.96 -12.60
N TYR A 363 -5.05 2.87 -12.84
CA TYR A 363 -3.69 2.90 -13.38
C TYR A 363 -3.59 2.68 -14.91
N ASP A 364 -4.72 2.57 -15.61
CA ASP A 364 -4.74 2.30 -17.05
C ASP A 364 -4.51 3.57 -17.91
N GLY A 365 -4.47 4.76 -17.28
CA GLY A 365 -4.15 6.01 -17.94
C GLY A 365 -4.25 7.22 -17.02
N PHE A 366 -3.80 8.37 -17.50
CA PHE A 366 -3.94 9.66 -16.82
C PHE A 366 -5.05 10.47 -17.48
N LEU A 367 -5.87 11.13 -16.67
CA LEU A 367 -6.88 12.06 -17.16
C LEU A 367 -6.23 13.30 -17.78
N ASP A 368 -6.79 13.78 -18.87
CA ASP A 368 -6.43 15.07 -19.44
C ASP A 368 -7.03 16.24 -18.61
N ASN A 369 -6.65 17.46 -18.94
CA ASN A 369 -7.11 18.63 -18.20
C ASN A 369 -8.62 18.87 -18.38
N SER A 370 -9.21 18.51 -19.52
CA SER A 370 -10.63 18.71 -19.78
C SER A 370 -11.48 17.78 -18.94
N ASP A 371 -11.06 16.50 -18.82
CA ASP A 371 -11.75 15.53 -18.00
C ASP A 371 -11.55 15.77 -16.50
N ARG A 372 -10.40 16.31 -16.07
CA ARG A 372 -10.21 16.75 -14.67
C ARG A 372 -11.24 17.81 -14.26
N VAL A 373 -11.57 18.77 -15.13
CA VAL A 373 -12.61 19.76 -14.87
C VAL A 373 -13.99 19.11 -14.77
N ARG A 374 -14.29 18.13 -15.63
CA ARG A 374 -15.57 17.40 -15.59
C ARG A 374 -15.69 16.52 -14.35
N VAL A 375 -14.61 15.82 -13.98
CA VAL A 375 -14.51 15.05 -12.74
C VAL A 375 -14.78 15.94 -11.52
N GLU A 376 -14.18 17.13 -11.48
CA GLU A 376 -14.44 18.08 -10.40
C GLU A 376 -15.91 18.58 -10.41
N ALA A 377 -16.50 18.78 -11.59
CA ALA A 377 -17.91 19.15 -11.70
C ALA A 377 -18.85 18.02 -11.19
N VAL A 378 -18.56 16.75 -11.51
CA VAL A 378 -19.30 15.60 -10.95
C VAL A 378 -19.23 15.58 -9.42
N ARG A 379 -18.02 15.70 -8.88
CA ARG A 379 -17.80 15.67 -7.41
C ARG A 379 -18.53 16.78 -6.67
N ASN A 380 -18.60 17.98 -7.27
CA ASN A 380 -19.19 19.15 -6.64
C ASN A 380 -20.67 19.32 -6.95
N ALA A 381 -21.24 18.51 -7.84
CA ALA A 381 -22.66 18.56 -8.18
C ALA A 381 -23.52 18.13 -6.99
N SER A 382 -24.61 18.83 -6.76
CA SER A 382 -25.66 18.37 -5.85
C SER A 382 -26.38 17.16 -6.43
N GLU A 383 -27.07 16.41 -5.59
CA GLU A 383 -27.87 15.24 -6.00
C GLU A 383 -28.85 15.59 -7.15
N ARG A 384 -29.51 16.75 -7.05
CA ARG A 384 -30.43 17.22 -8.10
C ARG A 384 -29.72 17.52 -9.41
N GLU A 385 -28.52 18.11 -9.36
CA GLU A 385 -27.74 18.40 -10.57
C GLU A 385 -27.21 17.12 -11.21
N LEU A 386 -26.82 16.11 -10.43
CA LEU A 386 -26.36 14.83 -10.92
C LEU A 386 -27.42 14.04 -11.72
N ALA A 387 -28.71 14.26 -11.43
CA ALA A 387 -29.79 13.60 -12.16
C ALA A 387 -29.77 13.92 -13.67
N ASP A 388 -29.51 15.20 -13.99
CA ASP A 388 -29.51 15.71 -15.37
C ASP A 388 -28.08 15.95 -15.92
N PHE A 389 -27.04 15.51 -15.17
CA PHE A 389 -25.66 15.78 -15.54
C PHE A 389 -25.09 14.66 -16.43
N HIS A 390 -24.90 14.97 -17.71
CA HIS A 390 -24.34 14.06 -18.72
C HIS A 390 -23.04 14.64 -19.31
N PRO A 391 -21.92 14.58 -18.58
CA PRO A 391 -20.65 15.14 -19.06
C PRO A 391 -20.12 14.33 -20.25
N GLU A 392 -19.69 15.04 -21.30
CA GLU A 392 -19.01 14.43 -22.44
C GLU A 392 -17.53 14.16 -22.08
N PHE A 393 -17.26 13.04 -21.41
CA PHE A 393 -15.90 12.61 -21.10
C PHE A 393 -15.13 12.21 -22.37
N GLN A 394 -13.84 12.57 -22.42
CA GLN A 394 -12.91 12.08 -23.45
C GLN A 394 -12.33 10.70 -23.07
N ASP A 395 -12.17 10.47 -21.79
CA ASP A 395 -11.69 9.20 -21.25
C ASP A 395 -12.87 8.21 -21.10
N GLU A 396 -12.81 7.12 -21.83
CA GLU A 396 -13.86 6.09 -21.91
C GLU A 396 -14.17 5.42 -20.57
N ARG A 397 -13.25 5.48 -19.60
CA ARG A 397 -13.43 4.91 -18.27
C ARG A 397 -14.45 5.68 -17.42
N LEU A 398 -14.60 6.98 -17.66
CA LEU A 398 -15.33 7.88 -16.77
C LEU A 398 -16.86 7.75 -16.89
N SER A 399 -17.39 7.45 -18.07
CA SER A 399 -18.84 7.30 -18.24
C SER A 399 -19.41 6.08 -17.48
N PRO A 400 -18.82 4.86 -17.59
CA PRO A 400 -19.27 3.74 -16.75
C PRO A 400 -18.96 3.95 -15.27
N LEU A 401 -17.85 4.63 -14.94
CA LEU A 401 -17.54 4.97 -13.54
C LEU A 401 -18.61 5.90 -12.93
N LEU A 402 -19.14 6.85 -13.71
CA LEU A 402 -20.21 7.76 -13.28
C LEU A 402 -21.52 6.98 -13.02
N LEU A 403 -21.83 5.98 -13.84
CA LEU A 403 -22.97 5.09 -13.59
C LEU A 403 -22.82 4.37 -12.24
N HIS A 404 -21.67 3.76 -11.98
CA HIS A 404 -21.39 3.08 -10.71
C HIS A 404 -21.45 4.04 -9.52
N TYR A 405 -20.89 5.24 -9.64
CA TYR A 405 -20.95 6.27 -8.62
C TYR A 405 -22.38 6.68 -8.27
N LYS A 406 -23.23 6.93 -9.30
CA LYS A 406 -24.66 7.24 -9.14
C LYS A 406 -25.39 6.08 -8.50
N ALA A 407 -25.17 4.87 -8.98
CA ALA A 407 -25.86 3.66 -8.50
C ALA A 407 -25.62 3.38 -7.01
N ARG A 408 -24.38 3.51 -6.53
CA ARG A 408 -24.05 3.29 -5.12
C ARG A 408 -24.45 4.42 -4.20
N SER A 409 -24.31 5.64 -4.65
CA SER A 409 -24.47 6.80 -3.78
C SER A 409 -25.82 7.48 -3.89
N PHE A 410 -26.46 7.36 -5.05
CA PHE A 410 -27.67 8.06 -5.40
C PHE A 410 -28.60 7.19 -6.27
N PRO A 411 -28.98 5.97 -5.81
CA PRO A 411 -29.73 5.00 -6.64
C PRO A 411 -31.05 5.54 -7.19
N ASN A 412 -31.67 6.48 -6.47
CA ASN A 412 -32.92 7.13 -6.89
C ASN A 412 -32.79 8.06 -8.10
N LEU A 413 -31.55 8.37 -8.52
CA LEU A 413 -31.28 9.26 -9.68
C LEU A 413 -31.15 8.46 -10.98
N LEU A 414 -31.08 7.13 -10.93
CA LEU A 414 -30.89 6.32 -12.13
C LEU A 414 -32.15 6.33 -13.00
N SER A 415 -31.97 6.52 -14.30
CA SER A 415 -33.00 6.20 -15.28
C SER A 415 -33.22 4.68 -15.35
N GLU A 416 -34.32 4.25 -15.96
CA GLU A 416 -34.62 2.82 -16.15
C GLU A 416 -33.50 2.09 -16.92
N ASP A 417 -32.90 2.75 -17.91
CA ASP A 417 -31.79 2.20 -18.69
C ASP A 417 -30.50 2.12 -17.88
N GLU A 418 -30.16 3.15 -17.08
CA GLU A 418 -29.00 3.14 -16.16
C GLU A 418 -29.17 2.06 -15.08
N LEU A 419 -30.38 1.93 -14.52
CA LEU A 419 -30.65 0.89 -13.51
C LEU A 419 -30.46 -0.50 -14.11
N ARG A 420 -30.96 -0.76 -15.32
CA ARG A 420 -30.77 -2.04 -16.01
C ARG A 420 -29.29 -2.34 -16.26
N GLN A 421 -28.52 -1.38 -16.76
CA GLN A 421 -27.09 -1.53 -17.00
C GLN A 421 -26.33 -1.80 -15.69
N TRP A 422 -26.68 -1.11 -14.61
CA TRP A 422 -26.10 -1.34 -13.30
C TRP A 422 -26.40 -2.74 -12.78
N GLU A 423 -27.66 -3.20 -12.84
CA GLU A 423 -28.05 -4.52 -12.34
C GLU A 423 -27.42 -5.66 -13.16
N GLU A 424 -27.30 -5.51 -14.48
CA GLU A 424 -26.59 -6.46 -15.33
C GLU A 424 -25.12 -6.57 -14.92
N TRP A 425 -24.42 -5.45 -14.80
CA TRP A 425 -23.02 -5.42 -14.37
C TRP A 425 -22.85 -5.98 -12.95
N ARG A 426 -23.68 -5.55 -12.00
CA ARG A 426 -23.64 -5.98 -10.60
C ARG A 426 -23.81 -7.49 -10.48
N ASN A 427 -24.77 -8.07 -11.20
CA ASN A 427 -25.01 -9.50 -11.20
C ASN A 427 -23.81 -10.28 -11.76
N GLU A 428 -23.24 -9.86 -12.90
CA GLU A 428 -22.04 -10.48 -13.46
C GLU A 428 -20.87 -10.38 -12.49
N HIS A 429 -20.70 -9.24 -11.85
CA HIS A 429 -19.63 -8.97 -10.90
C HIS A 429 -19.72 -9.87 -9.65
N LEU A 430 -20.91 -10.01 -9.06
CA LEU A 430 -21.16 -10.90 -7.92
C LEU A 430 -20.98 -12.38 -8.31
N GLN A 431 -21.47 -12.79 -9.47
CA GLN A 431 -21.29 -14.17 -9.97
C GLN A 431 -19.81 -14.52 -10.18
N ALA A 432 -18.98 -13.58 -10.60
CA ALA A 432 -17.55 -13.79 -10.74
C ALA A 432 -16.84 -14.00 -9.40
N GLN A 433 -17.29 -13.36 -8.32
CA GLN A 433 -16.75 -13.48 -6.98
C GLN A 433 -17.21 -14.74 -6.23
N LEU A 434 -18.44 -15.21 -6.53
CA LEU A 434 -19.13 -16.26 -5.80
C LEU A 434 -18.34 -17.57 -5.61
N PRO A 435 -17.65 -18.14 -6.63
CA PRO A 435 -16.89 -19.38 -6.45
C PRO A 435 -15.80 -19.30 -5.38
N GLN A 436 -15.05 -18.20 -5.36
CA GLN A 436 -13.99 -18.00 -4.38
C GLN A 436 -14.56 -17.75 -2.98
N PHE A 437 -15.62 -16.98 -2.89
CA PHE A 437 -16.33 -16.70 -1.64
C PHE A 437 -16.85 -18.00 -1.01
N MET A 438 -17.59 -18.82 -1.77
CA MET A 438 -18.10 -20.11 -1.29
C MET A 438 -16.99 -21.08 -0.88
N LYS A 439 -15.91 -21.14 -1.65
CA LYS A 439 -14.74 -21.97 -1.31
C LYS A 439 -14.12 -21.54 0.02
N SER A 440 -14.01 -20.24 0.28
CA SER A 440 -13.45 -19.72 1.55
C SER A 440 -14.39 -20.03 2.72
N LEU A 441 -15.70 -19.84 2.58
CA LEU A 441 -16.68 -20.23 3.61
C LEU A 441 -16.58 -21.72 3.98
N GLN A 442 -16.58 -22.61 2.98
CA GLN A 442 -16.47 -24.05 3.21
C GLN A 442 -15.17 -24.47 3.91
N ARG A 443 -14.07 -23.80 3.57
CA ARG A 443 -12.75 -24.06 4.18
C ARG A 443 -12.68 -23.61 5.65
N LEU A 444 -13.29 -22.48 5.98
CA LEU A 444 -13.21 -21.86 7.31
C LEU A 444 -14.18 -22.49 8.30
N ALA A 445 -15.36 -22.91 7.87
CA ALA A 445 -16.43 -23.41 8.73
C ALA A 445 -16.02 -24.53 9.72
N PRO A 446 -15.22 -25.57 9.32
CA PRO A 446 -14.90 -26.67 10.24
C PRO A 446 -14.02 -26.30 11.44
N SER A 447 -13.27 -25.19 11.34
CA SER A 447 -12.30 -24.78 12.38
C SER A 447 -12.68 -23.48 13.07
N ALA A 448 -13.85 -22.93 12.77
CA ALA A 448 -14.29 -21.64 13.30
C ALA A 448 -14.68 -21.73 14.79
N THR A 449 -14.23 -20.76 15.59
CA THR A 449 -14.72 -20.53 16.96
C THR A 449 -16.17 -20.06 16.95
N ASP A 450 -16.83 -19.99 18.12
CA ASP A 450 -18.22 -19.53 18.21
C ASP A 450 -18.38 -18.09 17.65
N GLU A 451 -17.46 -17.19 17.95
CA GLU A 451 -17.43 -15.83 17.40
C GLU A 451 -17.24 -15.83 15.88
N GLN A 452 -16.34 -16.68 15.38
CA GLN A 452 -16.10 -16.83 13.96
C GLN A 452 -17.28 -17.49 13.24
N GLN A 453 -18.01 -18.39 13.88
CA GLN A 453 -19.25 -18.95 13.33
C GLN A 453 -20.33 -17.89 13.12
N PHE A 454 -20.44 -16.94 14.06
CA PHE A 454 -21.32 -15.77 13.89
C PHE A 454 -20.96 -14.98 12.62
N ILE A 455 -19.66 -14.67 12.41
CA ILE A 455 -19.21 -13.97 11.20
C ILE A 455 -19.57 -14.75 9.93
N LEU A 456 -19.37 -16.07 9.93
CA LEU A 456 -19.75 -16.90 8.78
C LEU A 456 -21.26 -16.91 8.50
N GLN A 457 -22.09 -16.88 9.53
CA GLN A 457 -23.56 -16.76 9.38
C GLN A 457 -23.94 -15.40 8.79
N GLU A 458 -23.36 -14.30 9.30
CA GLU A 458 -23.58 -12.95 8.76
C GLU A 458 -23.16 -12.86 7.27
N LEU A 459 -22.06 -13.51 6.90
CA LEU A 459 -21.61 -13.59 5.50
C LEU A 459 -22.57 -14.37 4.60
N GLN A 460 -23.19 -15.44 5.11
CA GLN A 460 -24.22 -16.19 4.37
C GLN A 460 -25.48 -15.35 4.18
N LEU A 461 -25.93 -14.65 5.24
CA LEU A 461 -27.06 -13.74 5.15
C LEU A 461 -26.80 -12.57 4.20
N TRP A 462 -25.56 -12.05 4.20
CA TRP A 462 -25.14 -11.03 3.24
C TRP A 462 -25.25 -11.53 1.81
N LEU A 463 -24.71 -12.71 1.53
CA LEU A 463 -24.81 -13.33 0.21
C LEU A 463 -26.26 -13.48 -0.25
N GLU A 464 -27.15 -13.96 0.62
CA GLU A 464 -28.58 -14.12 0.32
C GLU A 464 -29.28 -12.78 0.04
N SER A 465 -28.83 -11.70 0.70
CA SER A 465 -29.41 -10.37 0.54
C SER A 465 -28.98 -9.66 -0.76
N VAL A 466 -27.77 -9.94 -1.27
CA VAL A 466 -27.21 -9.23 -2.44
C VAL A 466 -27.39 -9.99 -3.75
N LEU A 467 -27.57 -11.31 -3.70
CA LEU A 467 -27.87 -12.09 -4.90
C LEU A 467 -29.36 -11.91 -5.31
N PRO A 468 -29.64 -11.84 -6.62
CA PRO A 468 -31.02 -11.80 -7.07
C PRO A 468 -31.73 -13.08 -6.64
N SER A 469 -32.99 -12.93 -6.16
CA SER A 469 -33.87 -14.08 -5.89
C SER A 469 -34.09 -14.88 -7.17
N VAL A 470 -33.93 -16.20 -7.08
CA VAL A 470 -34.05 -17.11 -8.22
C VAL A 470 -35.49 -17.11 -8.83
N ASP A 471 -36.43 -16.40 -8.21
CA ASP A 471 -37.86 -16.36 -8.53
C ASP A 471 -38.36 -15.00 -9.05
N ALA A 472 -37.49 -14.15 -9.66
CA ALA A 472 -37.91 -12.88 -10.23
C ALA A 472 -37.82 -12.88 -11.77
#